data_5a422fc970a8357bac413c08fcb8dea7
#
_entry.id   5a422fc970a8357bac413c08fcb8dea7
#
_cell.length_a   1.000
_cell.length_b   1.000
_cell.length_c   1.000
_cell.angle_alpha   90.00
_cell.angle_beta   90.00
_cell.angle_gamma   90.00
#
_symmetry.space_group_name_H-M   'P 1'
#
loop_
_entity.id
_entity.type
_entity.pdbx_description
1 polymer ?
#
loop_
_entity_poly.entity_id
_entity_poly.type
_entity_poly.pdbx_seq_one_letter_code
_entity_poly.pdbx_strand_id
1 'polypeptide(L)'
;MTSDIILQAQQRANAVAGSPAFDRFVSMILERYPWRFEKMPRAVLDRDYLRIVDHHLRHLIPHVQRYMGPEVKRVLDFGCGSGGSAIALALAYPNVYCCGTDIDEQEIFVARERAKLYDVADRCEFHCVKPCESLPVQEGSFDLSLCSSVLEYAIEVDVRRFCVQEMARMVKPRGLLFFAVPNRLYPIEIHTGKWGWNYFPKLLNARTIGCTAWEVKNLARPTVLKLHRTPVTQLFRPWSAFCLKREFGF
;
A
#
# COMPACT_ATOMS: atom_id res chain seq x y z
N MET A 1 -14.70 14.64 -13.95
CA MET A 1 -13.42 14.08 -14.48
C MET A 1 -12.74 13.08 -13.53
N THR A 2 -12.47 13.38 -12.27
CA THR A 2 -11.79 12.43 -11.35
C THR A 2 -12.66 11.24 -10.91
N SER A 3 -13.95 11.42 -10.71
CA SER A 3 -14.90 10.33 -10.41
C SER A 3 -15.05 9.33 -11.56
N ASP A 4 -14.97 9.81 -12.79
CA ASP A 4 -15.17 9.00 -13.99
C ASP A 4 -14.01 8.02 -14.22
N ILE A 5 -12.76 8.43 -13.93
CA ILE A 5 -11.58 7.60 -14.05
C ILE A 5 -11.65 6.41 -13.08
N ILE A 6 -12.02 6.64 -11.83
CA ILE A 6 -12.15 5.58 -10.84
C ILE A 6 -13.31 4.65 -11.21
N LEU A 7 -14.43 5.19 -11.65
CA LEU A 7 -15.59 4.40 -12.08
C LEU A 7 -15.24 3.48 -13.26
N GLN A 8 -14.54 3.99 -14.27
CA GLN A 8 -14.07 3.20 -15.40
C GLN A 8 -13.11 2.08 -14.96
N ALA A 9 -12.17 2.39 -14.07
CA ALA A 9 -11.25 1.40 -13.52
C ALA A 9 -12.00 0.31 -12.72
N GLN A 10 -13.02 0.67 -11.94
CA GLN A 10 -13.89 -0.27 -11.24
C GLN A 10 -14.69 -1.15 -12.20
N GLN A 11 -15.23 -0.59 -13.29
CA GLN A 11 -15.93 -1.37 -14.31
C GLN A 11 -15.00 -2.40 -14.95
N ARG A 12 -13.77 -2.01 -15.29
CA ARG A 12 -12.74 -2.94 -15.80
C ARG A 12 -12.40 -4.02 -14.77
N ALA A 13 -12.19 -3.67 -13.51
CA ALA A 13 -11.91 -4.63 -12.46
C ALA A 13 -13.05 -5.62 -12.24
N ASN A 14 -14.30 -5.15 -12.26
CA ASN A 14 -15.48 -6.01 -12.15
C ASN A 14 -15.62 -6.96 -13.35
N ALA A 15 -15.35 -6.50 -14.57
CA ALA A 15 -15.36 -7.34 -15.77
C ALA A 15 -14.31 -8.46 -15.67
N VAL A 16 -13.10 -8.15 -15.19
CA VAL A 16 -12.06 -9.16 -14.94
C VAL A 16 -12.52 -10.16 -13.90
N ALA A 17 -13.04 -9.68 -12.75
CA ALA A 17 -13.49 -10.52 -11.63
C ALA A 17 -14.70 -11.44 -11.97
N GLY A 18 -15.42 -11.15 -13.05
CA GLY A 18 -16.50 -12.00 -13.58
C GLY A 18 -16.06 -12.91 -14.74
N SER A 19 -14.77 -12.99 -15.04
CA SER A 19 -14.28 -13.72 -16.24
C SER A 19 -13.79 -15.14 -15.88
N PRO A 20 -13.83 -16.08 -16.83
CA PRO A 20 -13.23 -17.42 -16.65
C PRO A 20 -11.71 -17.37 -16.40
N ALA A 21 -11.03 -16.29 -16.80
CA ALA A 21 -9.62 -16.08 -16.50
C ALA A 21 -9.40 -15.81 -15.02
N PHE A 22 -10.29 -15.08 -14.38
CA PHE A 22 -10.26 -14.86 -12.93
C PHE A 22 -10.49 -16.16 -12.16
N ASP A 23 -11.42 -17.01 -12.58
CA ASP A 23 -11.67 -18.30 -11.92
C ASP A 23 -10.41 -19.20 -11.99
N ARG A 24 -9.74 -19.24 -13.17
CA ARG A 24 -8.47 -19.96 -13.32
C ARG A 24 -7.36 -19.39 -12.42
N PHE A 25 -7.27 -18.08 -12.33
CA PHE A 25 -6.31 -17.41 -11.44
C PHE A 25 -6.58 -17.76 -9.96
N VAL A 26 -7.84 -17.75 -9.53
CA VAL A 26 -8.23 -18.15 -8.17
C VAL A 26 -7.86 -19.60 -7.89
N SER A 27 -8.20 -20.53 -8.80
CA SER A 27 -7.84 -21.95 -8.67
C SER A 27 -6.34 -22.15 -8.56
N MET A 28 -5.55 -21.51 -9.43
CA MET A 28 -4.09 -21.57 -9.41
C MET A 28 -3.51 -21.14 -8.05
N ILE A 29 -4.02 -20.05 -7.46
CA ILE A 29 -3.52 -19.53 -6.18
C ILE A 29 -3.89 -20.48 -5.04
N LEU A 30 -5.13 -20.96 -4.99
CA LEU A 30 -5.62 -21.83 -3.93
C LEU A 30 -4.94 -23.20 -3.97
N GLU A 31 -4.66 -23.74 -5.15
CA GLU A 31 -3.92 -24.99 -5.34
C GLU A 31 -2.45 -24.85 -4.98
N ARG A 32 -1.83 -23.68 -5.30
CA ARG A 32 -0.41 -23.46 -5.05
C ARG A 32 -0.09 -23.18 -3.58
N TYR A 33 -1.01 -22.51 -2.86
CA TYR A 33 -0.80 -22.06 -1.48
C TYR A 33 -1.98 -22.41 -0.55
N PRO A 34 -2.44 -23.68 -0.47
CA PRO A 34 -3.64 -24.05 0.27
C PRO A 34 -3.54 -23.72 1.76
N TRP A 35 -2.36 -23.92 2.37
CA TRP A 35 -2.12 -23.64 3.80
C TRP A 35 -2.29 -22.19 4.19
N ARG A 36 -2.11 -21.25 3.25
CA ARG A 36 -2.21 -19.81 3.48
C ARG A 36 -3.66 -19.39 3.72
N PHE A 37 -4.59 -20.07 3.09
CA PHE A 37 -6.01 -19.69 3.06
C PHE A 37 -6.91 -20.60 3.89
N GLU A 38 -6.41 -21.73 4.36
CA GLU A 38 -7.18 -22.76 5.07
C GLU A 38 -7.95 -22.21 6.27
N LYS A 39 -7.34 -21.28 7.01
CA LYS A 39 -7.96 -20.67 8.21
C LYS A 39 -8.63 -19.31 7.95
N MET A 40 -8.60 -18.83 6.70
CA MET A 40 -9.15 -17.52 6.37
C MET A 40 -10.65 -17.63 6.09
N PRO A 41 -11.50 -16.84 6.76
CA PRO A 41 -12.93 -16.80 6.44
C PRO A 41 -13.15 -16.46 4.96
N ARG A 42 -14.05 -17.17 4.28
CA ARG A 42 -14.25 -17.03 2.82
C ARG A 42 -14.55 -15.58 2.40
N ALA A 43 -15.33 -14.85 3.20
CA ALA A 43 -15.65 -13.45 2.90
C ALA A 43 -14.40 -12.52 2.98
N VAL A 44 -13.47 -12.82 3.92
CA VAL A 44 -12.20 -12.09 4.04
C VAL A 44 -11.29 -12.45 2.87
N LEU A 45 -11.17 -13.74 2.54
CA LEU A 45 -10.41 -14.21 1.39
C LEU A 45 -10.89 -13.53 0.09
N ASP A 46 -12.19 -13.52 -0.15
CA ASP A 46 -12.75 -12.91 -1.36
C ASP A 46 -12.47 -11.40 -1.42
N ARG A 47 -12.81 -10.66 -0.36
CA ARG A 47 -12.70 -9.20 -0.33
C ARG A 47 -11.25 -8.71 -0.28
N ASP A 48 -10.47 -9.26 0.65
CA ASP A 48 -9.17 -8.68 1.03
C ASP A 48 -8.00 -9.32 0.26
N TYR A 49 -8.24 -10.41 -0.46
CA TYR A 49 -7.20 -11.07 -1.23
C TYR A 49 -7.58 -11.30 -2.70
N LEU A 50 -8.67 -11.99 -2.99
CA LEU A 50 -9.02 -12.31 -4.37
C LEU A 50 -9.45 -11.05 -5.15
N ARG A 51 -10.33 -10.23 -4.57
CA ARG A 51 -10.83 -8.97 -5.15
C ARG A 51 -10.12 -7.72 -4.62
N ILE A 52 -8.89 -7.86 -4.19
CA ILE A 52 -8.11 -6.77 -3.57
C ILE A 52 -7.97 -5.54 -4.47
N VAL A 53 -7.93 -5.71 -5.79
CA VAL A 53 -7.87 -4.59 -6.75
C VAL A 53 -9.12 -3.74 -6.66
N ASP A 54 -10.31 -4.36 -6.68
CA ASP A 54 -11.58 -3.64 -6.53
C ASP A 54 -11.68 -2.98 -5.14
N HIS A 55 -11.22 -3.67 -4.09
CA HIS A 55 -11.14 -3.09 -2.76
C HIS A 55 -10.29 -1.81 -2.73
N HIS A 56 -9.10 -1.82 -3.33
CA HIS A 56 -8.25 -0.64 -3.39
C HIS A 56 -8.84 0.48 -4.27
N LEU A 57 -9.48 0.15 -5.39
CA LEU A 57 -10.18 1.14 -6.21
C LEU A 57 -11.29 1.87 -5.44
N ARG A 58 -11.96 1.19 -4.50
CA ARG A 58 -13.04 1.77 -3.68
C ARG A 58 -12.52 2.52 -2.45
N HIS A 59 -11.48 2.02 -1.80
CA HIS A 59 -11.10 2.47 -0.46
C HIS A 59 -9.75 3.19 -0.38
N LEU A 60 -8.79 2.91 -1.29
CA LEU A 60 -7.48 3.52 -1.28
C LEU A 60 -7.36 4.65 -2.32
N ILE A 61 -7.72 4.36 -3.58
CA ILE A 61 -7.54 5.31 -4.69
C ILE A 61 -8.25 6.65 -4.45
N PRO A 62 -9.47 6.73 -3.86
CA PRO A 62 -10.08 8.02 -3.52
C PRO A 62 -9.27 8.91 -2.58
N HIS A 63 -8.41 8.32 -1.76
CA HIS A 63 -7.51 9.08 -0.90
C HIS A 63 -6.22 9.50 -1.61
N VAL A 64 -5.69 8.65 -2.49
CA VAL A 64 -4.46 8.91 -3.26
C VAL A 64 -4.70 9.89 -4.40
N GLN A 65 -5.88 9.88 -5.04
CA GLN A 65 -6.20 10.65 -6.25
C GLN A 65 -5.88 12.15 -6.16
N ARG A 66 -6.01 12.75 -4.97
CA ARG A 66 -5.70 14.17 -4.74
C ARG A 66 -4.21 14.52 -4.91
N TYR A 67 -3.37 13.50 -4.94
CA TYR A 67 -1.92 13.60 -5.08
C TYR A 67 -1.44 13.10 -6.44
N MET A 68 -2.35 12.60 -7.28
CA MET A 68 -2.08 12.07 -8.61
C MET A 68 -2.26 13.17 -9.66
N GLY A 69 -1.33 14.15 -9.63
CA GLY A 69 -1.25 15.17 -10.67
C GLY A 69 -0.65 14.63 -11.99
N PRO A 70 -0.70 15.41 -13.07
CA PRO A 70 -0.16 15.00 -14.38
C PRO A 70 1.36 14.76 -14.37
N GLU A 71 2.05 15.29 -13.38
CA GLU A 71 3.48 15.13 -13.14
C GLU A 71 3.84 13.76 -12.56
N VAL A 72 2.88 13.05 -11.90
CA VAL A 72 3.12 11.73 -11.32
C VAL A 72 3.11 10.67 -12.41
N LYS A 73 4.29 10.11 -12.70
CA LYS A 73 4.51 9.09 -13.73
C LYS A 73 5.01 7.78 -13.16
N ARG A 74 5.76 7.82 -12.06
CA ARG A 74 6.35 6.63 -11.42
C ARG A 74 5.96 6.57 -9.95
N VAL A 75 5.32 5.47 -9.56
CA VAL A 75 4.87 5.22 -8.20
C VAL A 75 5.57 3.99 -7.65
N LEU A 76 6.16 4.12 -6.46
CA LEU A 76 6.63 3.00 -5.65
C LEU A 76 5.49 2.54 -4.72
N ASP A 77 5.11 1.28 -4.78
CA ASP A 77 4.22 0.63 -3.84
C ASP A 77 5.05 -0.20 -2.84
N PHE A 78 5.35 0.40 -1.70
CA PHE A 78 6.21 -0.19 -0.67
C PHE A 78 5.41 -1.13 0.23
N GLY A 79 5.74 -2.42 0.22
CA GLY A 79 4.96 -3.48 0.84
C GLY A 79 3.68 -3.75 0.04
N CYS A 80 3.82 -4.02 -1.25
CA CYS A 80 2.72 -4.13 -2.21
C CYS A 80 1.84 -5.38 -2.02
N GLY A 81 2.28 -6.33 -1.19
CA GLY A 81 1.63 -7.64 -1.06
C GLY A 81 1.36 -8.26 -2.43
N SER A 82 0.16 -8.74 -2.64
CA SER A 82 -0.27 -9.37 -3.90
C SER A 82 -0.59 -8.36 -5.03
N GLY A 83 -0.07 -7.12 -4.96
CA GLY A 83 -0.10 -6.13 -6.03
C GLY A 83 -1.40 -5.35 -6.18
N GLY A 84 -2.32 -5.44 -5.22
CA GLY A 84 -3.66 -4.84 -5.35
C GLY A 84 -3.64 -3.33 -5.56
N SER A 85 -2.84 -2.59 -4.79
CA SER A 85 -2.70 -1.12 -4.86
C SER A 85 -2.02 -0.66 -6.14
N ALA A 86 -0.90 -1.29 -6.52
CA ALA A 86 -0.17 -0.98 -7.75
C ALA A 86 -1.03 -1.19 -9.00
N ILE A 87 -1.76 -2.31 -9.06
CA ILE A 87 -2.65 -2.63 -10.17
C ILE A 87 -3.85 -1.68 -10.21
N ALA A 88 -4.44 -1.35 -9.06
CA ALA A 88 -5.52 -0.37 -8.97
C ALA A 88 -5.08 1.02 -9.50
N LEU A 89 -3.86 1.47 -9.14
CA LEU A 89 -3.27 2.69 -9.69
C LEU A 89 -3.07 2.61 -11.20
N ALA A 90 -2.50 1.53 -11.70
CA ALA A 90 -2.27 1.35 -13.14
C ALA A 90 -3.56 1.31 -13.95
N LEU A 91 -4.66 0.76 -13.39
CA LEU A 91 -5.99 0.78 -14.02
C LEU A 91 -6.60 2.19 -14.04
N ALA A 92 -6.47 2.93 -12.92
CA ALA A 92 -7.03 4.27 -12.80
C ALA A 92 -6.22 5.32 -13.57
N TYR A 93 -4.90 5.12 -13.69
CA TYR A 93 -3.98 6.09 -14.31
C TYR A 93 -3.14 5.43 -15.40
N PRO A 94 -3.62 5.38 -16.65
CA PRO A 94 -2.98 4.64 -17.76
C PRO A 94 -1.53 5.07 -18.08
N ASN A 95 -1.14 6.28 -17.70
CA ASN A 95 0.19 6.84 -17.93
C ASN A 95 1.14 6.68 -16.73
N VAL A 96 0.72 5.94 -15.71
CA VAL A 96 1.52 5.70 -14.50
C VAL A 96 2.16 4.33 -14.55
N TYR A 97 3.46 4.29 -14.26
CA TYR A 97 4.23 3.08 -14.02
C TYR A 97 4.33 2.82 -12.51
N CYS A 98 4.01 1.61 -12.10
CA CYS A 98 4.05 1.19 -10.71
C CYS A 98 5.16 0.16 -10.49
N CYS A 99 6.00 0.37 -9.47
CA CYS A 99 6.96 -0.60 -8.99
C CYS A 99 6.54 -1.05 -7.58
N GLY A 100 6.15 -2.31 -7.44
CA GLY A 100 5.79 -2.91 -6.16
C GLY A 100 6.97 -3.66 -5.54
N THR A 101 7.15 -3.52 -4.23
CA THR A 101 8.16 -4.28 -3.47
C THR A 101 7.52 -4.94 -2.26
N ASP A 102 7.87 -6.19 -1.98
CA ASP A 102 7.44 -6.90 -0.79
C ASP A 102 8.51 -7.91 -0.35
N ILE A 103 8.48 -8.31 0.92
CA ILE A 103 9.39 -9.31 1.49
C ILE A 103 8.91 -10.75 1.29
N ASP A 104 7.64 -10.94 0.95
CA ASP A 104 7.03 -12.25 0.74
C ASP A 104 7.05 -12.62 -0.75
N GLU A 105 7.88 -13.61 -1.11
CA GLU A 105 8.01 -14.09 -2.49
C GLU A 105 6.69 -14.65 -3.06
N GLN A 106 5.84 -15.22 -2.20
CA GLN A 106 4.54 -15.74 -2.63
C GLN A 106 3.60 -14.60 -3.03
N GLU A 107 3.61 -13.51 -2.28
CA GLU A 107 2.85 -12.30 -2.64
C GLU A 107 3.34 -11.70 -3.95
N ILE A 108 4.65 -11.62 -4.15
CA ILE A 108 5.24 -11.11 -5.41
C ILE A 108 4.87 -12.01 -6.60
N PHE A 109 4.87 -13.34 -6.42
CA PHE A 109 4.38 -14.24 -7.46
C PHE A 109 2.93 -13.94 -7.82
N VAL A 110 2.05 -13.83 -6.82
CA VAL A 110 0.63 -13.52 -7.03
C VAL A 110 0.44 -12.13 -7.66
N ALA A 111 1.23 -11.13 -7.26
CA ALA A 111 1.19 -9.79 -7.83
C ALA A 111 1.50 -9.79 -9.33
N ARG A 112 2.52 -10.54 -9.76
CA ARG A 112 2.88 -10.68 -11.17
C ARG A 112 1.80 -11.37 -11.99
N GLU A 113 1.23 -12.48 -11.50
CA GLU A 113 0.14 -13.17 -12.17
C GLU A 113 -1.14 -12.33 -12.23
N ARG A 114 -1.41 -11.58 -11.16
CA ARG A 114 -2.54 -10.64 -11.12
C ARG A 114 -2.37 -9.49 -12.11
N ALA A 115 -1.16 -8.92 -12.25
CA ALA A 115 -0.91 -7.87 -13.24
C ALA A 115 -1.15 -8.35 -14.68
N LYS A 116 -0.79 -9.60 -15.00
CA LYS A 116 -1.12 -10.23 -16.28
C LYS A 116 -2.63 -10.38 -16.48
N LEU A 117 -3.35 -10.84 -15.45
CA LEU A 117 -4.80 -11.01 -15.46
C LEU A 117 -5.53 -9.68 -15.74
N TYR A 118 -5.03 -8.58 -15.21
CA TYR A 118 -5.62 -7.24 -15.39
C TYR A 118 -5.07 -6.47 -16.59
N ASP A 119 -4.20 -7.09 -17.40
CA ASP A 119 -3.58 -6.49 -18.60
C ASP A 119 -2.86 -5.17 -18.30
N VAL A 120 -2.03 -5.19 -17.24
CA VAL A 120 -1.19 -4.05 -16.81
C VAL A 120 0.25 -4.47 -16.48
N ALA A 121 0.66 -5.67 -16.89
CA ALA A 121 1.99 -6.21 -16.60
C ALA A 121 3.12 -5.40 -17.26
N ASP A 122 2.84 -4.68 -18.31
CA ASP A 122 3.74 -3.75 -19.00
C ASP A 122 4.06 -2.49 -18.18
N ARG A 123 3.20 -2.17 -17.22
CA ARG A 123 3.30 -0.96 -16.37
C ARG A 123 3.40 -1.25 -14.88
N CYS A 124 3.40 -2.53 -14.50
CA CYS A 124 3.55 -2.96 -13.10
C CYS A 124 4.71 -3.93 -12.98
N GLU A 125 5.77 -3.49 -12.31
CA GLU A 125 6.94 -4.30 -11.98
C GLU A 125 6.91 -4.67 -10.50
N PHE A 126 7.33 -5.91 -10.15
CA PHE A 126 7.29 -6.40 -8.77
C PHE A 126 8.60 -7.08 -8.38
N HIS A 127 9.16 -6.68 -7.22
CA HIS A 127 10.41 -7.20 -6.69
C HIS A 127 10.23 -7.79 -5.29
N CYS A 128 10.72 -9.02 -5.10
CA CYS A 128 10.91 -9.57 -3.77
C CYS A 128 12.21 -8.98 -3.20
N VAL A 129 12.15 -8.45 -1.97
CA VAL A 129 13.29 -7.83 -1.28
C VAL A 129 13.44 -8.46 0.10
N LYS A 130 14.66 -8.42 0.66
CA LYS A 130 14.85 -8.87 2.03
C LYS A 130 14.44 -7.79 3.04
N PRO A 131 14.00 -8.18 4.24
CA PRO A 131 13.74 -7.22 5.31
C PRO A 131 14.95 -6.33 5.59
N CYS A 132 14.71 -5.03 5.70
CA CYS A 132 15.76 -4.03 5.97
C CYS A 132 16.93 -4.01 4.98
N GLU A 133 16.70 -4.43 3.76
CA GLU A 133 17.66 -4.31 2.66
C GLU A 133 17.23 -3.17 1.71
N SER A 134 18.21 -2.42 1.20
CA SER A 134 17.95 -1.34 0.24
C SER A 134 17.31 -1.87 -1.03
N LEU A 135 16.32 -1.15 -1.54
CA LEU A 135 15.60 -1.55 -2.75
C LEU A 135 16.52 -1.59 -3.97
N PRO A 136 16.40 -2.61 -4.85
CA PRO A 136 17.25 -2.79 -6.03
C PRO A 136 16.80 -1.89 -7.21
N VAL A 137 16.42 -0.66 -6.90
CA VAL A 137 15.93 0.33 -7.87
C VAL A 137 16.66 1.66 -7.67
N GLN A 138 16.69 2.49 -8.71
CA GLN A 138 17.40 3.76 -8.69
C GLN A 138 16.81 4.72 -7.64
N GLU A 139 17.68 5.27 -6.79
CA GLU A 139 17.33 6.32 -5.83
C GLU A 139 16.77 7.56 -6.54
N GLY A 140 15.78 8.22 -5.88
CA GLY A 140 15.20 9.45 -6.39
C GLY A 140 14.50 9.29 -7.74
N SER A 141 13.98 8.10 -8.06
CA SER A 141 13.35 7.82 -9.35
C SER A 141 11.83 7.88 -9.35
N PHE A 142 11.19 7.93 -8.18
CA PHE A 142 9.73 7.92 -8.06
C PHE A 142 9.17 9.31 -7.73
N ASP A 143 8.01 9.62 -8.30
CA ASP A 143 7.28 10.84 -8.02
C ASP A 143 6.45 10.73 -6.74
N LEU A 144 5.94 9.52 -6.47
CA LEU A 144 5.17 9.18 -5.29
C LEU A 144 5.59 7.80 -4.78
N SER A 145 5.74 7.66 -3.47
CA SER A 145 5.80 6.37 -2.78
C SER A 145 4.52 6.16 -1.98
N LEU A 146 3.90 5.00 -2.15
CA LEU A 146 2.71 4.55 -1.45
C LEU A 146 3.10 3.50 -0.41
N CYS A 147 2.54 3.59 0.80
CA CYS A 147 2.65 2.57 1.85
C CYS A 147 1.25 2.39 2.46
N SER A 148 0.63 1.26 2.17
CA SER A 148 -0.70 0.93 2.66
C SER A 148 -0.67 -0.38 3.43
N SER A 149 -1.06 -0.37 4.70
CA SER A 149 -1.09 -1.56 5.58
C SER A 149 0.24 -2.29 5.70
N VAL A 150 1.33 -1.55 5.95
CA VAL A 150 2.69 -2.11 6.11
C VAL A 150 3.32 -1.71 7.44
N LEU A 151 3.36 -0.41 7.76
CA LEU A 151 4.08 0.09 8.93
C LEU A 151 3.53 -0.44 10.26
N GLU A 152 2.28 -0.82 10.32
CA GLU A 152 1.66 -1.43 11.51
C GLU A 152 2.27 -2.77 11.88
N TYR A 153 2.82 -3.51 10.92
CA TYR A 153 3.50 -4.79 11.15
C TYR A 153 4.97 -4.63 11.54
N ALA A 154 5.56 -3.47 11.28
CA ALA A 154 6.91 -3.12 11.71
C ALA A 154 6.89 -2.68 13.19
N ILE A 155 6.83 -3.65 14.12
CA ILE A 155 6.74 -3.37 15.57
C ILE A 155 7.99 -2.65 16.08
N GLU A 156 9.16 -3.08 15.64
CA GLU A 156 10.44 -2.51 16.05
C GLU A 156 10.65 -1.13 15.40
N VAL A 157 11.04 -0.16 16.22
CA VAL A 157 11.18 1.24 15.78
C VAL A 157 12.25 1.41 14.70
N ASP A 158 13.31 0.59 14.74
CA ASP A 158 14.40 0.65 13.77
C ASP A 158 13.99 0.09 12.41
N VAL A 159 13.18 -0.98 12.40
CA VAL A 159 12.57 -1.50 11.16
C VAL A 159 11.65 -0.46 10.54
N ARG A 160 10.81 0.18 11.36
CA ARG A 160 9.91 1.24 10.91
C ARG A 160 10.67 2.46 10.37
N ARG A 161 11.77 2.81 11.05
CA ARG A 161 12.68 3.90 10.61
C ARG A 161 13.28 3.56 9.25
N PHE A 162 13.81 2.36 9.09
CA PHE A 162 14.34 1.89 7.82
C PHE A 162 13.30 2.01 6.70
N CYS A 163 12.09 1.49 6.90
CA CYS A 163 11.02 1.57 5.88
C CYS A 163 10.75 3.02 5.45
N VAL A 164 10.57 3.94 6.41
CA VAL A 164 10.27 5.35 6.10
C VAL A 164 11.45 6.05 5.41
N GLN A 165 12.69 5.78 5.85
CA GLN A 165 13.90 6.37 5.25
C GLN A 165 14.12 5.83 3.84
N GLU A 166 13.88 4.53 3.60
CA GLU A 166 14.02 3.92 2.29
C GLU A 166 12.98 4.49 1.31
N MET A 167 11.72 4.61 1.72
CA MET A 167 10.71 5.30 0.92
C MET A 167 11.11 6.74 0.59
N ALA A 168 11.65 7.47 1.58
CA ALA A 168 12.10 8.84 1.37
C ALA A 168 13.31 8.91 0.43
N ARG A 169 14.20 7.93 0.46
CA ARG A 169 15.34 7.82 -0.45
C ARG A 169 14.90 7.59 -1.90
N MET A 170 13.86 6.76 -2.10
CA MET A 170 13.36 6.39 -3.42
C MET A 170 12.61 7.51 -4.14
N VAL A 171 11.94 8.41 -3.44
CA VAL A 171 11.24 9.51 -4.10
C VAL A 171 12.18 10.65 -4.50
N LYS A 172 11.85 11.32 -5.60
CA LYS A 172 12.54 12.51 -6.09
C LYS A 172 12.54 13.64 -5.04
N PRO A 173 13.45 14.61 -5.11
CA PRO A 173 13.26 15.88 -4.41
C PRO A 173 11.90 16.48 -4.77
N ARG A 174 11.16 16.94 -3.77
CA ARG A 174 9.74 17.36 -3.86
C ARG A 174 8.73 16.24 -4.15
N GLY A 175 9.16 14.97 -4.24
CA GLY A 175 8.28 13.81 -4.35
C GLY A 175 7.44 13.59 -3.09
N LEU A 176 6.43 12.76 -3.22
CA LEU A 176 5.41 12.55 -2.21
C LEU A 176 5.51 11.16 -1.59
N LEU A 177 5.26 11.08 -0.28
CA LEU A 177 5.11 9.82 0.45
C LEU A 177 3.70 9.76 1.01
N PHE A 178 2.89 8.85 0.50
CA PHE A 178 1.52 8.61 0.96
C PHE A 178 1.47 7.39 1.87
N PHE A 179 0.81 7.56 3.01
CA PHE A 179 0.62 6.50 4.00
C PHE A 179 -0.87 6.28 4.24
N ALA A 180 -1.29 5.02 4.23
CA ALA A 180 -2.59 4.57 4.72
C ALA A 180 -2.33 3.51 5.79
N VAL A 181 -2.49 3.88 7.05
CA VAL A 181 -2.11 3.08 8.22
C VAL A 181 -3.18 3.15 9.31
N PRO A 182 -3.28 2.15 10.21
CA PRO A 182 -4.12 2.25 11.38
C PRO A 182 -3.79 3.50 12.20
N ASN A 183 -4.82 4.21 12.62
CA ASN A 183 -4.66 5.43 13.40
C ASN A 183 -4.35 5.09 14.86
N ARG A 184 -3.14 5.42 15.31
CA ARG A 184 -2.71 5.18 16.70
C ARG A 184 -3.55 5.92 17.74
N LEU A 185 -4.15 7.04 17.38
CA LEU A 185 -4.99 7.82 18.29
C LEU A 185 -6.41 7.25 18.41
N TYR A 186 -6.80 6.33 17.54
CA TYR A 186 -8.09 5.66 17.63
C TYR A 186 -8.07 4.61 18.75
N PRO A 187 -9.06 4.59 19.65
CA PRO A 187 -9.00 3.76 20.86
C PRO A 187 -9.12 2.25 20.61
N ILE A 188 -9.66 1.85 19.46
CA ILE A 188 -9.84 0.44 19.10
C ILE A 188 -8.78 0.05 18.08
N GLU A 189 -8.01 -1.02 18.37
CA GLU A 189 -7.09 -1.61 17.40
C GLU A 189 -7.89 -2.35 16.33
N ILE A 190 -7.70 -1.98 15.06
CA ILE A 190 -8.61 -2.34 13.97
C ILE A 190 -8.51 -3.82 13.53
N HIS A 191 -7.38 -4.48 13.74
CA HIS A 191 -7.20 -5.89 13.34
C HIS A 191 -7.76 -6.86 14.38
N THR A 192 -7.76 -6.46 15.67
CA THR A 192 -8.20 -7.31 16.77
C THR A 192 -9.54 -6.88 17.38
N GLY A 193 -9.97 -5.65 17.10
CA GLY A 193 -11.13 -5.03 17.71
C GLY A 193 -10.96 -4.67 19.19
N LYS A 194 -9.74 -4.75 19.74
CA LYS A 194 -9.49 -4.57 21.17
C LYS A 194 -9.27 -3.11 21.54
N TRP A 195 -9.98 -2.67 22.59
CA TRP A 195 -9.86 -1.33 23.14
C TRP A 195 -8.52 -1.11 23.84
N GLY A 196 -7.91 0.06 23.66
CA GLY A 196 -6.68 0.47 24.33
C GLY A 196 -5.38 -0.12 23.77
N TRP A 197 -5.42 -1.09 22.87
CA TRP A 197 -4.22 -1.77 22.33
C TRP A 197 -3.27 -0.84 21.59
N ASN A 198 -3.79 0.19 20.94
CA ASN A 198 -2.97 1.20 20.28
C ASN A 198 -2.12 2.05 21.26
N TYR A 199 -2.54 2.18 22.53
CA TYR A 199 -1.86 2.99 23.53
C TYR A 199 -0.79 2.23 24.31
N PHE A 200 -0.98 0.92 24.52
CA PHE A 200 -0.10 0.06 25.30
C PHE A 200 0.38 -1.17 24.55
N PRO A 201 0.93 -1.03 23.33
CA PRO A 201 1.19 -2.18 22.46
C PRO A 201 2.22 -3.16 23.06
N LYS A 202 3.26 -2.69 23.74
CA LYS A 202 4.27 -3.54 24.38
C LYS A 202 3.70 -4.33 25.56
N LEU A 203 2.88 -3.70 26.39
CA LEU A 203 2.25 -4.34 27.54
C LEU A 203 1.27 -5.44 27.13
N LEU A 204 0.61 -5.24 25.99
CA LEU A 204 -0.45 -6.12 25.49
C LEU A 204 0.06 -7.11 24.44
N ASN A 205 1.36 -7.19 24.17
CA ASN A 205 1.96 -8.03 23.13
C ASN A 205 1.26 -7.86 21.78
N ALA A 206 1.00 -6.60 21.39
CA ALA A 206 0.32 -6.28 20.15
C ALA A 206 1.18 -6.73 18.94
N ARG A 207 0.53 -7.36 17.96
CA ARG A 207 1.16 -7.79 16.70
C ARG A 207 1.18 -6.68 15.65
N THR A 208 0.40 -5.63 15.88
CA THR A 208 0.30 -4.46 14.99
C THR A 208 0.28 -3.19 15.83
N ILE A 209 0.83 -2.12 15.30
CA ILE A 209 0.86 -0.80 15.97
C ILE A 209 0.49 0.28 14.96
N GLY A 210 -0.57 1.04 15.25
CA GLY A 210 -0.92 2.23 14.48
C GLY A 210 0.17 3.30 14.51
N CYS A 211 0.10 4.24 13.55
CA CYS A 211 1.03 5.35 13.43
C CYS A 211 0.30 6.70 13.37
N THR A 212 0.99 7.75 13.76
CA THR A 212 0.61 9.13 13.49
C THR A 212 1.50 9.73 12.41
N ALA A 213 1.02 10.74 11.70
CA ALA A 213 1.81 11.46 10.69
C ALA A 213 3.07 12.10 11.30
N TRP A 214 3.00 12.54 12.56
CA TRP A 214 4.13 13.12 13.28
C TRP A 214 5.22 12.08 13.58
N GLU A 215 4.83 10.88 14.05
CA GLU A 215 5.76 9.77 14.28
C GLU A 215 6.48 9.40 12.98
N VAL A 216 5.74 9.18 11.89
CA VAL A 216 6.31 8.81 10.59
C VAL A 216 7.26 9.89 10.07
N LYS A 217 6.87 11.19 10.17
CA LYS A 217 7.75 12.30 9.82
C LYS A 217 9.08 12.29 10.57
N ASN A 218 9.07 11.99 11.88
CA ASN A 218 10.27 11.95 12.68
C ASN A 218 11.18 10.76 12.37
N LEU A 219 10.61 9.64 11.94
CA LEU A 219 11.36 8.46 11.52
C LEU A 219 12.18 8.71 10.23
N ALA A 220 11.77 9.64 9.39
CA ALA A 220 12.45 9.94 8.13
C ALA A 220 13.80 10.64 8.27
N ARG A 221 14.15 11.16 9.45
CA ARG A 221 15.42 11.88 9.66
C ARG A 221 16.64 11.05 9.25
N PRO A 222 17.68 11.60 8.55
CA PRO A 222 17.90 13.03 8.34
C PRO A 222 17.10 13.67 7.19
N THR A 223 16.37 12.90 6.35
CA THR A 223 15.56 13.47 5.26
C THR A 223 14.45 14.36 5.84
N VAL A 224 14.36 15.59 5.33
CA VAL A 224 13.34 16.53 5.77
C VAL A 224 12.04 16.25 5.03
N LEU A 225 11.01 15.86 5.80
CA LEU A 225 9.65 15.68 5.31
C LEU A 225 8.73 16.76 5.89
N LYS A 226 7.84 17.29 5.07
CA LYS A 226 6.74 18.18 5.51
C LYS A 226 5.39 17.54 5.29
N LEU A 227 4.47 17.76 6.22
CA LEU A 227 3.08 17.34 6.07
C LEU A 227 2.43 18.05 4.87
N HIS A 228 1.81 17.29 3.98
CA HIS A 228 1.21 17.81 2.77
C HIS A 228 -0.30 17.51 2.73
N ARG A 229 -1.13 18.55 2.90
CA ARG A 229 -2.60 18.54 2.71
C ARG A 229 -3.36 17.42 3.46
N THR A 230 -3.00 17.11 4.72
CA THR A 230 -3.71 16.10 5.50
C THR A 230 -4.95 16.73 6.17
N PRO A 231 -6.15 16.19 5.99
CA PRO A 231 -7.34 16.69 6.67
C PRO A 231 -7.28 16.40 8.19
N VAL A 232 -7.56 17.39 9.01
CA VAL A 232 -7.64 17.28 10.49
C VAL A 232 -8.72 16.27 10.94
N THR A 233 -9.75 16.07 10.13
CA THR A 233 -10.87 15.15 10.38
C THR A 233 -10.46 13.66 10.49
N GLN A 234 -9.24 13.30 10.13
CA GLN A 234 -8.73 11.92 10.24
C GLN A 234 -8.37 11.51 11.67
N LEU A 235 -8.25 12.45 12.62
CA LEU A 235 -7.91 12.16 14.01
C LEU A 235 -8.86 11.18 14.71
N PHE A 236 -10.14 11.15 14.32
CA PHE A 236 -11.18 10.31 14.93
C PHE A 236 -11.58 9.11 14.09
N ARG A 237 -10.83 8.76 13.04
CA ARG A 237 -11.11 7.60 12.18
C ARG A 237 -10.17 6.45 12.52
N PRO A 238 -10.62 5.19 12.37
CA PRO A 238 -9.78 4.02 12.61
C PRO A 238 -8.55 3.94 11.69
N TRP A 239 -8.64 4.50 10.49
CA TRP A 239 -7.53 4.62 9.54
C TRP A 239 -7.10 6.06 9.37
N SER A 240 -5.79 6.27 9.31
CA SER A 240 -5.16 7.52 8.92
C SER A 240 -4.61 7.42 7.51
N ALA A 241 -5.02 8.33 6.64
CA ALA A 241 -4.40 8.53 5.34
C ALA A 241 -3.76 9.92 5.31
N PHE A 242 -2.45 10.00 5.16
CA PHE A 242 -1.71 11.26 5.14
C PHE A 242 -0.59 11.22 4.11
N CYS A 243 -0.16 12.39 3.68
CA CYS A 243 0.91 12.56 2.72
C CYS A 243 2.00 13.46 3.29
N LEU A 244 3.24 13.05 3.12
CA LEU A 244 4.43 13.82 3.42
C LEU A 244 5.12 14.20 2.11
N LYS A 245 5.71 15.38 2.05
CA LYS A 245 6.48 15.85 0.91
C LYS A 245 7.95 15.88 1.27
N ARG A 246 8.81 15.28 0.43
CA ARG A 246 10.25 15.37 0.56
C ARG A 246 10.69 16.81 0.23
N GLU A 247 11.34 17.47 1.17
CA GLU A 247 12.02 18.73 0.90
C GLU A 247 13.34 18.45 0.15
N PHE A 248 13.99 19.51 -0.34
CA PHE A 248 15.31 19.36 -0.92
C PHE A 248 16.27 18.76 0.11
N GLY A 249 16.96 17.69 -0.26
CA GLY A 249 18.16 17.29 0.43
C GLY A 249 19.28 18.31 0.13
N PHE A 250 20.06 18.60 1.15
CA PHE A 250 21.31 19.31 0.98
C PHE A 250 22.28 18.47 0.17
#